data_e22737fa1c2da40ac02bb231adcc7f0c
#
_entry.id   e22737fa1c2da40ac02bb231adcc7f0c
#
_cell.length_a   1.000
_cell.length_b   1.000
_cell.length_c   1.000
_cell.angle_alpha   90.00
_cell.angle_beta   90.00
_cell.angle_gamma   90.00
#
_symmetry.space_group_name_H-M   'P 1'
#
loop_
_entity.id
_entity.type
_entity.pdbx_description
1 polymer ?
#
loop_
_entity_poly.entity_id
_entity_poly.type
_entity_poly.pdbx_seq_one_letter_code
_entity_poly.pdbx_strand_id
1 'polypeptide(L)'
;MNEVERIKRVYKKRKSQQKYKLYSYFNKGNLYIVQQRERIILDLLRKFNFSNLSDKKILDIGCGSGGGLRDFVKYGAKPNHLYGVELLEDKIEIAKDISPNINFKYGDASNLPYENEYFDIVMQFTVFTSVLKKEMKRDIAKEMLRVLKKEGIILWYDFSYNNPKNPDVKGIKKKEIINLFPNCKFTFKRVTLAPPLVRFIALRSWLLCYLFEKLSFLCTHYLVIIRKEKLLNENNSSNRGRQSYT
;
A
#
# COMPACT_ATOMS: atom_id res chain seq x y z
N MET A 1 2.17 15.32 -22.69
CA MET A 1 3.05 14.37 -21.95
C MET A 1 2.17 13.34 -21.27
N ASN A 2 2.47 12.08 -21.48
CA ASN A 2 1.81 10.96 -20.82
C ASN A 2 2.14 10.97 -19.30
N GLU A 3 1.22 10.48 -18.45
CA GLU A 3 1.42 10.45 -17.00
C GLU A 3 2.60 9.55 -16.57
N VAL A 4 2.79 8.43 -17.25
CA VAL A 4 3.94 7.55 -17.06
C VAL A 4 5.26 8.28 -17.25
N GLU A 5 5.39 9.02 -18.36
CA GLU A 5 6.59 9.82 -18.67
C GLU A 5 6.79 10.94 -17.63
N ARG A 6 5.71 11.59 -17.18
CA ARG A 6 5.75 12.58 -16.11
C ARG A 6 6.33 11.97 -14.83
N ILE A 7 5.79 10.83 -14.40
CA ILE A 7 6.25 10.13 -13.19
C ILE A 7 7.74 9.78 -13.32
N LYS A 8 8.15 9.14 -14.42
CA LYS A 8 9.56 8.77 -14.66
C LYS A 8 10.49 9.98 -14.56
N ARG A 9 10.12 11.10 -15.21
CA ARG A 9 10.90 12.36 -15.16
C ARG A 9 11.02 12.91 -13.75
N VAL A 10 9.92 12.94 -12.99
CA VAL A 10 9.91 13.43 -11.60
C VAL A 10 10.83 12.59 -10.71
N TYR A 11 10.78 11.27 -10.82
CA TYR A 11 11.63 10.39 -10.01
C TYR A 11 13.11 10.48 -10.43
N LYS A 12 13.42 10.62 -11.72
CA LYS A 12 14.78 10.87 -12.20
C LYS A 12 15.36 12.15 -11.60
N LYS A 13 14.57 13.25 -11.57
CA LYS A 13 14.95 14.52 -10.93
C LYS A 13 15.18 14.36 -9.41
N ARG A 14 14.35 13.58 -8.72
CA ARG A 14 14.50 13.33 -7.28
C ARG A 14 15.76 12.55 -6.92
N LYS A 15 16.22 11.65 -7.78
CA LYS A 15 17.46 10.86 -7.58
C LYS A 15 18.68 11.79 -7.42
N SER A 16 18.72 12.93 -8.11
CA SER A 16 19.79 13.93 -8.00
C SER A 16 19.75 14.76 -6.70
N GLN A 17 18.62 14.77 -5.98
CA GLN A 17 18.40 15.54 -4.75
C GLN A 17 18.57 14.63 -3.53
N GLN A 18 19.80 14.34 -3.13
CA GLN A 18 20.11 13.42 -2.00
C GLN A 18 19.43 13.82 -0.69
N LYS A 19 18.30 13.16 -0.37
CA LYS A 19 17.64 13.24 0.94
C LYS A 19 17.89 11.99 1.80
N TYR A 20 18.98 11.26 1.56
CA TYR A 20 19.29 10.02 2.26
C TYR A 20 19.27 10.15 3.79
N LYS A 21 19.80 11.25 4.34
CA LYS A 21 19.82 11.50 5.79
C LYS A 21 18.42 11.53 6.43
N LEU A 22 17.38 11.98 5.70
CA LEU A 22 16.03 12.09 6.24
C LEU A 22 15.32 10.72 6.34
N TYR A 23 15.64 9.79 5.45
CA TYR A 23 15.01 8.48 5.36
C TYR A 23 15.91 7.36 5.88
N SER A 24 17.07 7.68 6.44
CA SER A 24 17.98 6.74 7.09
C SER A 24 17.34 6.16 8.34
N TYR A 25 17.56 4.87 8.61
CA TYR A 25 17.19 4.23 9.88
C TYR A 25 17.98 4.78 11.08
N PHE A 26 19.15 5.41 10.83
CA PHE A 26 19.91 6.13 11.87
C PHE A 26 19.28 7.49 12.25
N ASN A 27 18.30 7.97 11.50
CA ASN A 27 17.49 9.13 11.87
C ASN A 27 16.38 8.68 12.81
N LYS A 28 16.46 9.06 14.11
CA LYS A 28 15.49 8.66 15.15
C LYS A 28 14.04 8.95 14.77
N GLY A 29 13.77 10.09 14.11
CA GLY A 29 12.43 10.44 13.68
C GLY A 29 11.93 9.53 12.54
N ASN A 30 12.79 9.19 11.58
CA ASN A 30 12.42 8.25 10.53
C ASN A 30 12.22 6.83 11.07
N LEU A 31 13.11 6.39 11.96
CA LEU A 31 13.00 5.09 12.62
C LEU A 31 11.65 4.98 13.36
N TYR A 32 11.25 6.02 14.10
CA TYR A 32 9.95 6.06 14.77
C TYR A 32 8.79 5.92 13.78
N ILE A 33 8.80 6.66 12.66
CA ILE A 33 7.77 6.60 11.61
C ILE A 33 7.63 5.18 11.05
N VAL A 34 8.77 4.55 10.73
CA VAL A 34 8.78 3.19 10.16
C VAL A 34 8.21 2.19 11.17
N GLN A 35 8.66 2.22 12.42
CA GLN A 35 8.18 1.31 13.47
C GLN A 35 6.72 1.54 13.84
N GLN A 36 6.24 2.79 13.86
CA GLN A 36 4.83 3.08 14.04
C GLN A 36 3.98 2.42 12.95
N ARG A 37 4.36 2.61 11.67
CA ARG A 37 3.67 2.00 10.53
C ARG A 37 3.70 0.47 10.62
N GLU A 38 4.84 -0.11 10.91
CA GLU A 38 5.03 -1.55 11.06
C GLU A 38 4.10 -2.16 12.12
N ARG A 39 4.09 -1.60 13.33
CA ARG A 39 3.19 -2.05 14.42
C ARG A 39 1.73 -2.07 13.97
N ILE A 40 1.27 -1.00 13.32
CA ILE A 40 -0.13 -0.89 12.90
C ILE A 40 -0.45 -1.82 11.73
N ILE A 41 0.49 -2.06 10.80
CA ILE A 41 0.34 -3.07 9.74
C ILE A 41 0.14 -4.45 10.36
N LEU A 42 1.02 -4.86 11.27
CA LEU A 42 0.95 -6.17 11.92
C LEU A 42 -0.35 -6.35 12.72
N ASP A 43 -0.80 -5.31 13.44
CA ASP A 43 -2.09 -5.32 14.14
C ASP A 43 -3.27 -5.48 13.18
N LEU A 44 -3.24 -4.81 12.02
CA LEU A 44 -4.29 -4.95 11.01
C LEU A 44 -4.24 -6.33 10.35
N LEU A 45 -3.07 -6.83 9.98
CA LEU A 45 -2.93 -8.17 9.42
C LEU A 45 -3.50 -9.22 10.38
N ARG A 46 -3.15 -9.16 11.66
CA ARG A 46 -3.71 -10.04 12.70
C ARG A 46 -5.24 -9.93 12.79
N LYS A 47 -5.78 -8.71 12.82
CA LYS A 47 -7.22 -8.46 12.89
C LYS A 47 -7.99 -9.06 11.71
N PHE A 48 -7.36 -9.14 10.54
CA PHE A 48 -7.99 -9.66 9.32
C PHE A 48 -7.56 -11.09 8.98
N ASN A 49 -7.04 -11.86 9.95
CA ASN A 49 -6.64 -13.27 9.84
C ASN A 49 -5.46 -13.52 8.89
N PHE A 50 -4.55 -12.56 8.79
CA PHE A 50 -3.28 -12.69 8.06
C PHE A 50 -2.08 -12.80 9.00
N SER A 51 -2.21 -13.51 10.13
CA SER A 51 -1.10 -13.73 11.07
C SER A 51 -0.05 -14.70 10.56
N ASN A 52 -0.42 -15.62 9.66
CA ASN A 52 0.50 -16.50 8.94
C ASN A 52 0.58 -16.06 7.47
N LEU A 53 1.77 -15.67 7.04
CA LEU A 53 2.04 -15.19 5.69
C LEU A 53 2.82 -16.20 4.82
N SER A 54 3.20 -17.36 5.37
CA SER A 54 4.12 -18.31 4.71
C SER A 54 3.61 -18.84 3.37
N ASP A 55 2.29 -18.96 3.20
CA ASP A 55 1.60 -19.45 2.01
C ASP A 55 0.85 -18.34 1.24
N LYS A 56 0.96 -17.09 1.67
CA LYS A 56 0.24 -15.97 1.06
C LYS A 56 1.03 -15.36 -0.10
N LYS A 57 0.36 -15.21 -1.24
CA LYS A 57 0.89 -14.46 -2.38
C LYS A 57 0.61 -12.97 -2.18
N ILE A 58 1.67 -12.16 -2.21
CA ILE A 58 1.61 -10.74 -1.89
C ILE A 58 2.18 -9.93 -3.05
N LEU A 59 1.42 -8.96 -3.54
CA LEU A 59 1.85 -8.02 -4.59
C LEU A 59 2.06 -6.63 -4.00
N ASP A 60 3.22 -6.02 -4.27
CA ASP A 60 3.50 -4.61 -4.01
C ASP A 60 3.49 -3.81 -5.32
N ILE A 61 2.55 -2.87 -5.42
CA ILE A 61 2.42 -1.97 -6.58
C ILE A 61 3.26 -0.72 -6.33
N GLY A 62 4.16 -0.40 -7.27
CA GLY A 62 5.16 0.65 -7.10
C GLY A 62 6.17 0.28 -6.02
N CYS A 63 6.68 -0.96 -6.09
CA CYS A 63 7.53 -1.55 -5.05
C CYS A 63 8.90 -0.87 -4.88
N GLY A 64 9.26 0.07 -5.76
CA GLY A 64 10.57 0.69 -5.76
C GLY A 64 11.69 -0.36 -5.80
N SER A 65 12.68 -0.22 -4.91
CA SER A 65 13.75 -1.23 -4.76
C SER A 65 13.40 -2.39 -3.82
N GLY A 66 12.11 -2.69 -3.61
CA GLY A 66 11.64 -3.88 -2.89
C GLY A 66 11.64 -3.79 -1.36
N GLY A 67 11.78 -2.59 -0.78
CA GLY A 67 11.87 -2.42 0.68
C GLY A 67 10.64 -2.93 1.42
N GLY A 68 9.43 -2.61 0.93
CA GLY A 68 8.18 -3.08 1.52
C GLY A 68 8.06 -4.60 1.52
N LEU A 69 8.46 -5.26 0.42
CA LEU A 69 8.42 -6.73 0.32
C LEU A 69 9.42 -7.39 1.27
N ARG A 70 10.60 -6.80 1.49
CA ARG A 70 11.55 -7.30 2.50
C ARG A 70 11.01 -7.20 3.92
N ASP A 71 10.20 -6.18 4.22
CA ASP A 71 9.51 -6.12 5.52
C ASP A 71 8.55 -7.32 5.67
N PHE A 72 7.83 -7.72 4.59
CA PHE A 72 6.96 -8.91 4.62
C PHE A 72 7.74 -10.23 4.75
N VAL A 73 8.97 -10.34 4.23
CA VAL A 73 9.86 -11.49 4.54
C VAL A 73 10.13 -11.53 6.04
N LYS A 74 10.45 -10.40 6.66
CA LYS A 74 10.64 -10.28 8.11
C LYS A 74 9.39 -10.70 8.91
N TYR A 75 8.18 -10.50 8.34
CA TYR A 75 6.91 -10.91 8.95
C TYR A 75 6.57 -12.39 8.70
N GLY A 76 7.43 -13.16 8.03
CA GLY A 76 7.28 -14.59 7.81
C GLY A 76 6.73 -15.00 6.44
N ALA A 77 6.62 -14.08 5.49
CA ALA A 77 6.28 -14.42 4.11
C ALA A 77 7.47 -15.08 3.39
N LYS A 78 7.21 -16.09 2.57
CA LYS A 78 8.23 -16.71 1.72
C LYS A 78 8.61 -15.78 0.56
N PRO A 79 9.90 -15.53 0.30
CA PRO A 79 10.34 -14.61 -0.76
C PRO A 79 9.76 -14.94 -2.15
N ASN A 80 9.67 -16.22 -2.52
CA ASN A 80 9.12 -16.68 -3.80
C ASN A 80 7.58 -16.49 -3.92
N HIS A 81 6.88 -16.14 -2.84
CA HIS A 81 5.46 -15.76 -2.84
C HIS A 81 5.26 -14.23 -2.86
N LEU A 82 6.36 -13.47 -2.93
CA LEU A 82 6.33 -12.02 -3.00
C LEU A 82 6.56 -11.53 -4.41
N TYR A 83 5.77 -10.54 -4.82
CA TYR A 83 5.76 -10.00 -6.17
C TYR A 83 5.80 -8.47 -6.10
N GLY A 84 6.63 -7.84 -6.92
CA GLY A 84 6.72 -6.40 -7.03
C GLY A 84 6.58 -5.94 -8.48
N VAL A 85 5.79 -4.88 -8.70
CA VAL A 85 5.72 -4.18 -9.98
C VAL A 85 6.15 -2.75 -9.78
N GLU A 86 7.05 -2.27 -10.64
CA GLU A 86 7.59 -0.91 -10.57
C GLU A 86 7.79 -0.34 -11.97
N LEU A 87 7.49 0.96 -12.12
CA LEU A 87 7.56 1.71 -13.36
C LEU A 87 8.98 2.15 -13.73
N LEU A 88 9.91 2.11 -12.77
CA LEU A 88 11.29 2.56 -12.91
C LEU A 88 12.22 1.35 -13.01
N GLU A 89 12.81 1.15 -14.18
CA GLU A 89 13.67 -0.02 -14.47
C GLU A 89 14.89 -0.10 -13.56
N ASP A 90 15.56 1.05 -13.33
CA ASP A 90 16.71 1.13 -12.41
C ASP A 90 16.37 0.71 -10.97
N LYS A 91 15.11 0.83 -10.56
CA LYS A 91 14.65 0.36 -9.25
C LYS A 91 14.44 -1.15 -9.22
N ILE A 92 13.94 -1.71 -10.33
CA ILE A 92 13.78 -3.17 -10.48
C ILE A 92 15.14 -3.86 -10.50
N GLU A 93 16.14 -3.30 -11.18
CA GLU A 93 17.51 -3.82 -11.17
C GLU A 93 18.07 -3.89 -9.76
N ILE A 94 18.00 -2.77 -9.01
CA ILE A 94 18.41 -2.72 -7.60
C ILE A 94 17.62 -3.71 -6.74
N ALA A 95 16.30 -3.86 -6.98
CA ALA A 95 15.45 -4.77 -6.21
C ALA A 95 15.86 -6.22 -6.41
N LYS A 96 16.14 -6.63 -7.66
CA LYS A 96 16.60 -7.99 -8.01
C LYS A 96 17.98 -8.29 -7.46
N ASP A 97 18.89 -7.32 -7.49
CA ASP A 97 20.24 -7.46 -6.94
C ASP A 97 20.21 -7.70 -5.42
N ILE A 98 19.42 -6.88 -4.69
CA ILE A 98 19.30 -7.01 -3.22
C ILE A 98 18.50 -8.24 -2.79
N SER A 99 17.50 -8.66 -3.58
CA SER A 99 16.56 -9.71 -3.18
C SER A 99 16.18 -10.62 -4.37
N PRO A 100 17.15 -11.44 -4.85
CA PRO A 100 16.97 -12.24 -6.06
C PRO A 100 15.87 -13.30 -5.96
N ASN A 101 15.46 -13.66 -4.74
CA ASN A 101 14.42 -14.65 -4.47
C ASN A 101 12.99 -14.08 -4.48
N ILE A 102 12.82 -12.76 -4.70
CA ILE A 102 11.53 -12.09 -4.82
C ILE A 102 11.24 -11.86 -6.30
N ASN A 103 9.97 -11.97 -6.70
CA ASN A 103 9.55 -11.83 -8.09
C ASN A 103 9.33 -10.35 -8.44
N PHE A 104 10.28 -9.70 -9.11
CA PHE A 104 10.17 -8.32 -9.54
C PHE A 104 9.95 -8.21 -11.04
N LYS A 105 8.97 -7.37 -11.43
CA LYS A 105 8.66 -7.04 -12.83
C LYS A 105 8.66 -5.53 -13.05
N TYR A 106 9.35 -5.10 -14.12
CA TYR A 106 9.17 -3.77 -14.67
C TYR A 106 7.80 -3.72 -15.35
N GLY A 107 6.98 -2.70 -15.05
CA GLY A 107 5.65 -2.58 -15.64
C GLY A 107 4.83 -1.42 -15.09
N ASP A 108 3.71 -1.19 -15.77
CA ASP A 108 2.69 -0.20 -15.37
C ASP A 108 1.61 -0.91 -14.56
N ALA A 109 1.33 -0.39 -13.37
CA ALA A 109 0.31 -0.93 -12.48
C ALA A 109 -1.13 -0.76 -13.00
N SER A 110 -1.34 0.03 -14.05
CA SER A 110 -2.64 0.14 -14.73
C SER A 110 -2.93 -1.04 -15.68
N ASN A 111 -1.94 -1.95 -15.88
CA ASN A 111 -2.08 -3.17 -16.68
C ASN A 111 -1.16 -4.26 -16.10
N LEU A 112 -1.63 -4.96 -15.09
CA LEU A 112 -0.84 -5.96 -14.34
C LEU A 112 -0.75 -7.30 -15.11
N PRO A 113 0.46 -7.87 -15.26
CA PRO A 113 0.67 -9.12 -15.98
C PRO A 113 0.39 -10.35 -15.08
N TYR A 114 -0.74 -10.37 -14.41
CA TYR A 114 -1.17 -11.44 -13.51
C TYR A 114 -2.63 -11.82 -13.78
N GLU A 115 -2.97 -13.05 -13.45
CA GLU A 115 -4.33 -13.57 -13.56
C GLU A 115 -5.28 -12.93 -12.54
N ASN A 116 -6.58 -13.07 -12.80
CA ASN A 116 -7.60 -12.66 -11.86
C ASN A 116 -7.49 -13.48 -10.56
N GLU A 117 -7.78 -12.84 -9.43
CA GLU A 117 -7.86 -13.50 -8.13
C GLU A 117 -6.60 -14.31 -7.73
N TYR A 118 -5.43 -13.79 -8.07
CA TYR A 118 -4.15 -14.47 -7.85
C TYR A 118 -3.51 -14.19 -6.48
N PHE A 119 -3.71 -12.96 -5.93
CA PHE A 119 -3.04 -12.50 -4.72
C PHE A 119 -3.95 -12.49 -3.50
N ASP A 120 -3.39 -12.89 -2.35
CA ASP A 120 -4.04 -12.80 -1.04
C ASP A 120 -3.97 -11.37 -0.50
N ILE A 121 -2.85 -10.67 -0.74
CA ILE A 121 -2.64 -9.28 -0.34
C ILE A 121 -2.12 -8.51 -1.56
N VAL A 122 -2.76 -7.38 -1.86
CA VAL A 122 -2.24 -6.39 -2.81
C VAL A 122 -1.95 -5.13 -2.02
N MET A 123 -0.70 -4.66 -2.03
CA MET A 123 -0.34 -3.46 -1.28
C MET A 123 0.17 -2.35 -2.19
N GLN A 124 0.05 -1.13 -1.72
CA GLN A 124 0.68 0.06 -2.29
C GLN A 124 1.11 1.02 -1.18
N PHE A 125 2.29 1.58 -1.28
CA PHE A 125 2.81 2.57 -0.36
C PHE A 125 3.21 3.83 -1.11
N THR A 126 2.38 4.89 -1.00
CA THR A 126 2.59 6.23 -1.58
C THR A 126 2.62 6.30 -3.12
N VAL A 127 1.93 5.37 -3.79
CA VAL A 127 1.81 5.35 -5.26
C VAL A 127 0.76 6.36 -5.73
N PHE A 128 -0.46 6.29 -5.18
CA PHE A 128 -1.58 7.09 -5.69
C PHE A 128 -1.40 8.59 -5.49
N THR A 129 -0.65 9.01 -4.49
CA THR A 129 -0.28 10.43 -4.34
C THR A 129 0.73 10.90 -5.39
N SER A 130 1.46 9.99 -6.04
CA SER A 130 2.39 10.28 -7.14
C SER A 130 1.71 10.27 -8.52
N VAL A 131 0.53 9.65 -8.64
CA VAL A 131 -0.29 9.65 -9.85
C VAL A 131 -1.26 10.83 -9.79
N LEU A 132 -1.16 11.78 -10.74
CA LEU A 132 -2.02 12.97 -10.75
C LEU A 132 -3.26 12.79 -11.65
N LYS A 133 -3.18 11.96 -12.70
CA LYS A 133 -4.30 11.67 -13.60
C LYS A 133 -5.31 10.73 -12.95
N LYS A 134 -6.58 11.15 -12.93
CA LYS A 134 -7.67 10.38 -12.30
C LYS A 134 -7.94 9.05 -13.01
N GLU A 135 -7.83 9.04 -14.33
CA GLU A 135 -8.02 7.86 -15.17
C GLU A 135 -7.03 6.76 -14.78
N MET A 136 -5.74 7.08 -14.72
CA MET A 136 -4.70 6.14 -14.32
C MET A 136 -4.90 5.61 -12.89
N LYS A 137 -5.34 6.47 -11.95
CA LYS A 137 -5.72 6.00 -10.59
C LYS A 137 -6.84 4.96 -10.63
N ARG A 138 -7.87 5.18 -11.47
CA ARG A 138 -8.99 4.24 -11.62
C ARG A 138 -8.54 2.93 -12.23
N ASP A 139 -7.68 2.98 -13.25
CA ASP A 139 -7.17 1.79 -13.91
C ASP A 139 -6.29 0.97 -12.97
N ILE A 140 -5.39 1.61 -12.20
CA ILE A 140 -4.62 0.94 -11.16
C ILE A 140 -5.55 0.31 -10.10
N ALA A 141 -6.57 1.03 -9.63
CA ALA A 141 -7.50 0.50 -8.63
C ALA A 141 -8.31 -0.70 -9.15
N LYS A 142 -8.74 -0.67 -10.43
CA LYS A 142 -9.39 -1.82 -11.11
C LYS A 142 -8.48 -3.03 -11.17
N GLU A 143 -7.21 -2.83 -11.56
CA GLU A 143 -6.24 -3.91 -11.64
C GLU A 143 -5.93 -4.50 -10.25
N MET A 144 -5.78 -3.65 -9.22
CA MET A 144 -5.64 -4.13 -7.84
C MET A 144 -6.82 -5.03 -7.42
N LEU A 145 -8.05 -4.63 -7.75
CA LEU A 145 -9.23 -5.46 -7.47
C LEU A 145 -9.28 -6.72 -8.33
N ARG A 146 -8.91 -6.64 -9.62
CA ARG A 146 -8.94 -7.78 -10.52
C ARG A 146 -8.03 -8.91 -10.05
N VAL A 147 -6.79 -8.58 -9.69
CA VAL A 147 -5.79 -9.56 -9.26
C VAL A 147 -5.94 -10.00 -7.81
N LEU A 148 -6.75 -9.31 -7.01
CA LEU A 148 -7.03 -9.65 -5.60
C LEU A 148 -8.02 -10.81 -5.53
N LYS A 149 -7.73 -11.83 -4.73
CA LYS A 149 -8.68 -12.92 -4.40
C LYS A 149 -9.94 -12.37 -3.72
N LYS A 150 -11.04 -13.14 -3.75
CA LYS A 150 -12.32 -12.77 -3.12
C LYS A 150 -12.18 -12.45 -1.62
N GLU A 151 -11.44 -13.28 -0.89
CA GLU A 151 -11.18 -13.11 0.55
C GLU A 151 -9.87 -12.35 0.85
N GLY A 152 -9.23 -11.81 -0.18
CA GLY A 152 -8.00 -11.03 -0.06
C GLY A 152 -8.22 -9.63 0.50
N ILE A 153 -7.11 -8.97 0.81
CA ILE A 153 -7.10 -7.58 1.28
C ILE A 153 -6.20 -6.70 0.42
N ILE A 154 -6.62 -5.44 0.22
CA ILE A 154 -5.72 -4.38 -0.21
C ILE A 154 -5.19 -3.68 1.04
N LEU A 155 -3.87 -3.59 1.16
CA LEU A 155 -3.18 -2.80 2.17
C LEU A 155 -2.72 -1.49 1.54
N TRP A 156 -3.41 -0.43 1.87
CA TRP A 156 -3.19 0.91 1.33
C TRP A 156 -2.50 1.82 2.34
N TYR A 157 -1.41 2.49 1.93
CA TYR A 157 -0.77 3.52 2.74
C TYR A 157 -0.41 4.73 1.89
N ASP A 158 -0.97 5.90 2.24
CA ASP A 158 -0.70 7.13 1.51
C ASP A 158 -0.99 8.38 2.36
N PHE A 159 -0.37 9.52 2.01
CA PHE A 159 -0.59 10.75 2.74
C PHE A 159 -1.85 11.49 2.29
N SER A 160 -2.48 12.19 3.24
CA SER A 160 -3.79 12.83 3.08
C SER A 160 -3.74 14.35 2.93
N TYR A 161 -2.56 14.96 3.04
CA TYR A 161 -2.34 16.38 2.92
C TYR A 161 -1.45 16.72 1.73
N ASN A 162 -1.74 17.84 1.06
CA ASN A 162 -0.85 18.34 0.02
C ASN A 162 0.44 18.87 0.65
N ASN A 163 1.56 18.61 -0.01
CA ASN A 163 2.83 19.24 0.35
C ASN A 163 3.03 20.48 -0.54
N PRO A 164 2.92 21.72 -0.02
CA PRO A 164 3.04 22.93 -0.82
C PRO A 164 4.42 23.07 -1.48
N LYS A 165 5.44 22.41 -0.91
CA LYS A 165 6.81 22.40 -1.46
C LYS A 165 7.05 21.32 -2.52
N ASN A 166 6.05 20.52 -2.86
CA ASN A 166 6.19 19.44 -3.83
C ASN A 166 4.92 19.29 -4.68
N PRO A 167 4.79 20.02 -5.79
CA PRO A 167 3.64 19.98 -6.68
C PRO A 167 3.51 18.67 -7.47
N ASP A 168 4.57 17.85 -7.52
CA ASP A 168 4.60 16.58 -8.23
C ASP A 168 3.80 15.47 -7.54
N VAL A 169 3.25 15.74 -6.35
CA VAL A 169 2.44 14.81 -5.58
C VAL A 169 1.20 15.51 -5.01
N LYS A 170 0.11 14.77 -4.88
CA LYS A 170 -1.15 15.26 -4.32
C LYS A 170 -1.66 14.33 -3.25
N GLY A 171 -1.95 14.88 -2.06
CA GLY A 171 -2.56 14.11 -0.98
C GLY A 171 -3.93 13.54 -1.37
N ILE A 172 -4.20 12.30 -0.96
CA ILE A 172 -5.44 11.61 -1.30
C ILE A 172 -6.40 11.60 -0.11
N LYS A 173 -7.66 12.00 -0.32
CA LYS A 173 -8.66 12.10 0.73
C LYS A 173 -9.47 10.81 0.85
N LYS A 174 -10.03 10.56 2.04
CA LYS A 174 -10.88 9.38 2.32
C LYS A 174 -11.96 9.17 1.26
N LYS A 175 -12.69 10.24 0.85
CA LYS A 175 -13.73 10.15 -0.19
C LYS A 175 -13.17 9.68 -1.54
N GLU A 176 -11.97 10.14 -1.92
CA GLU A 176 -11.33 9.73 -3.17
C GLU A 176 -10.95 8.25 -3.13
N ILE A 177 -10.40 7.76 -1.98
CA ILE A 177 -10.08 6.34 -1.80
C ILE A 177 -11.34 5.48 -1.94
N ILE A 178 -12.44 5.86 -1.29
CA ILE A 178 -13.73 5.13 -1.37
C ILE A 178 -14.24 5.08 -2.82
N ASN A 179 -14.16 6.18 -3.55
CA ASN A 179 -14.62 6.24 -4.93
C ASN A 179 -13.77 5.41 -5.91
N LEU A 180 -12.50 5.15 -5.59
CA LEU A 180 -11.61 4.30 -6.39
C LEU A 180 -11.95 2.80 -6.26
N PHE A 181 -12.55 2.38 -5.15
CA PHE A 181 -12.86 0.98 -4.86
C PHE A 181 -14.35 0.81 -4.54
N PRO A 182 -15.23 0.90 -5.56
CA PRO A 182 -16.67 0.70 -5.36
C PRO A 182 -16.94 -0.74 -4.88
N ASN A 183 -18.05 -0.93 -4.15
CA ASN A 183 -18.48 -2.22 -3.61
C ASN A 183 -17.44 -2.91 -2.71
N CYS A 184 -16.70 -2.09 -1.93
CA CYS A 184 -15.69 -2.57 -0.99
C CYS A 184 -15.97 -2.10 0.43
N LYS A 185 -15.52 -2.88 1.41
CA LYS A 185 -15.50 -2.52 2.84
C LYS A 185 -14.13 -1.95 3.22
N PHE A 186 -14.15 -0.91 4.04
CA PHE A 186 -12.96 -0.14 4.41
C PHE A 186 -12.74 -0.13 5.91
N THR A 187 -11.48 -0.31 6.34
CA THR A 187 -11.04 -0.02 7.70
C THR A 187 -9.93 1.01 7.64
N PHE A 188 -10.24 2.25 8.02
CA PHE A 188 -9.30 3.38 8.02
C PHE A 188 -8.60 3.53 9.37
N LYS A 189 -7.29 3.75 9.33
CA LYS A 189 -6.47 4.23 10.45
C LYS A 189 -5.71 5.48 10.02
N ARG A 190 -5.72 6.52 10.89
CA ARG A 190 -4.81 7.66 10.74
C ARG A 190 -3.49 7.28 11.37
N VAL A 191 -2.41 7.40 10.60
CA VAL A 191 -1.07 6.96 11.02
C VAL A 191 -0.02 7.99 10.59
N THR A 192 1.20 7.76 11.00
CA THR A 192 2.37 8.60 10.70
C THR A 192 2.22 9.98 11.31
N LEU A 193 2.65 10.11 12.55
CA LEU A 193 2.81 11.41 13.22
C LEU A 193 3.57 12.36 12.29
N ALA A 194 3.07 13.56 12.14
CA ALA A 194 3.58 14.54 11.16
C ALA A 194 5.12 14.56 11.12
N PRO A 195 5.77 14.27 9.96
CA PRO A 195 7.22 14.09 9.89
C PRO A 195 8.05 15.24 10.47
N PRO A 196 7.67 16.52 10.33
CA PRO A 196 8.40 17.60 11.00
C PRO A 196 8.33 17.49 12.53
N LEU A 197 7.14 17.15 13.06
CA LEU A 197 6.91 17.04 14.49
C LEU A 197 7.69 15.86 15.10
N VAL A 198 7.59 14.68 14.46
CA VAL A 198 8.29 13.50 14.96
C VAL A 198 9.81 13.64 14.89
N ARG A 199 10.36 14.30 13.85
CA ARG A 199 11.81 14.54 13.75
C ARG A 199 12.33 15.43 14.89
N PHE A 200 11.52 16.34 15.38
CA PHE A 200 11.88 17.18 16.51
C PHE A 200 11.74 16.44 17.85
N ILE A 201 10.60 15.75 18.07
CA ILE A 201 10.28 15.12 19.35
C ILE A 201 11.09 13.83 19.57
N ALA A 202 11.27 13.00 18.54
CA ALA A 202 11.94 11.70 18.66
C ALA A 202 13.42 11.80 19.08
N LEU A 203 14.03 12.97 18.92
CA LEU A 203 15.38 13.23 19.41
C LEU A 203 15.45 13.29 20.95
N ARG A 204 14.30 13.61 21.59
CA ARG A 204 14.19 13.84 23.03
C ARG A 204 13.41 12.74 23.75
N SER A 205 12.25 12.34 23.20
CA SER A 205 11.36 11.40 23.86
C SER A 205 10.49 10.63 22.85
N TRP A 206 10.63 9.32 22.82
CA TRP A 206 9.74 8.44 22.07
C TRP A 206 8.39 8.26 22.74
N LEU A 207 8.34 8.39 24.09
CA LEU A 207 7.07 8.37 24.81
C LEU A 207 6.16 9.51 24.37
N LEU A 208 6.68 10.72 24.20
CA LEU A 208 5.91 11.85 23.70
C LEU A 208 5.43 11.60 22.25
N CYS A 209 6.27 11.03 21.39
CA CYS A 209 5.84 10.62 20.06
C CYS A 209 4.67 9.63 20.12
N TYR A 210 4.74 8.65 21.03
CA TYR A 210 3.68 7.66 21.23
C TYR A 210 2.39 8.27 21.73
N LEU A 211 2.45 9.24 22.68
CA LEU A 211 1.27 9.96 23.13
C LEU A 211 0.64 10.79 22.00
N PHE A 212 1.45 11.52 21.25
CA PHE A 212 0.97 12.36 20.15
C PHE A 212 0.43 11.57 18.96
N GLU A 213 0.95 10.36 18.68
CA GLU A 213 0.38 9.50 17.61
C GLU A 213 -1.07 9.07 17.87
N LYS A 214 -1.54 9.13 19.13
CA LYS A 214 -2.95 8.85 19.47
C LYS A 214 -3.88 9.98 19.06
N LEU A 215 -3.35 11.18 18.87
CA LEU A 215 -4.09 12.33 18.38
C LEU A 215 -4.15 12.27 16.85
N SER A 216 -5.24 11.71 16.32
CA SER A 216 -5.40 11.39 14.92
C SER A 216 -5.19 12.59 13.97
N PHE A 217 -5.49 13.84 14.44
CA PHE A 217 -5.29 15.06 13.67
C PHE A 217 -3.81 15.42 13.46
N LEU A 218 -2.91 14.91 14.31
CA LEU A 218 -1.45 15.05 14.14
C LEU A 218 -0.86 14.01 13.17
N CYS A 219 -1.66 13.03 12.74
CA CYS A 219 -1.23 11.99 11.81
C CYS A 219 -1.57 12.39 10.37
N THR A 220 -0.61 12.20 9.47
CA THR A 220 -0.67 12.73 8.10
C THR A 220 -1.04 11.70 7.04
N HIS A 221 -1.02 10.41 7.35
CA HIS A 221 -1.29 9.34 6.39
C HIS A 221 -2.55 8.56 6.76
N TYR A 222 -3.14 7.92 5.75
CA TYR A 222 -4.09 6.85 5.93
C TYR A 222 -3.40 5.50 5.74
N LEU A 223 -3.63 4.57 6.65
CA LEU A 223 -3.42 3.15 6.46
C LEU A 223 -4.81 2.51 6.40
N VAL A 224 -5.11 1.84 5.30
CA VAL A 224 -6.47 1.33 5.03
C VAL A 224 -6.41 -0.12 4.63
N ILE A 225 -7.27 -0.95 5.23
CA ILE A 225 -7.62 -2.25 4.70
C ILE A 225 -8.89 -2.10 3.85
N ILE A 226 -8.80 -2.54 2.60
CA ILE A 226 -9.91 -2.56 1.65
C ILE A 226 -10.19 -4.03 1.30
N ARG A 227 -11.46 -4.44 1.34
CA ARG A 227 -11.91 -5.80 1.03
C ARG A 227 -13.09 -5.76 0.09
N LYS A 228 -13.17 -6.69 -0.83
CA LYS A 228 -14.36 -6.90 -1.65
C LYS A 228 -15.57 -7.16 -0.74
N GLU A 229 -16.71 -6.56 -1.05
CA GLU A 229 -17.96 -6.90 -0.37
C GLU A 229 -18.48 -8.22 -0.93
N LYS A 230 -18.90 -9.15 -0.05
CA LYS A 230 -19.54 -10.38 -0.52
C LYS A 230 -20.88 -10.00 -1.17
N LEU A 231 -21.07 -10.31 -2.43
CA LEU A 231 -22.37 -10.20 -3.08
C LEU A 231 -23.31 -11.22 -2.40
N LEU A 232 -24.39 -10.73 -1.78
CA LEU A 232 -25.41 -11.54 -1.09
C LEU A 232 -26.32 -12.32 -2.06
N ASN A 233 -25.83 -12.77 -3.22
CA ASN A 233 -26.66 -13.38 -4.26
C ASN A 233 -26.14 -14.73 -4.75
N GLU A 234 -26.00 -15.73 -3.88
CA GLU A 234 -25.89 -17.13 -4.34
C GLU A 234 -26.71 -18.18 -3.52
N ASN A 235 -27.52 -17.77 -2.56
CA ASN A 235 -28.27 -18.74 -1.72
C ASN A 235 -29.80 -18.65 -1.75
N ASN A 236 -30.43 -18.05 -2.77
CA ASN A 236 -31.90 -18.04 -2.86
C ASN A 236 -32.49 -18.80 -4.06
N SER A 237 -31.68 -19.58 -4.78
CA SER A 237 -32.21 -20.39 -5.91
C SER A 237 -32.44 -21.88 -5.59
N SER A 238 -32.10 -22.37 -4.40
CA SER A 238 -32.24 -23.80 -4.07
C SER A 238 -33.42 -24.16 -3.16
N ASN A 239 -34.28 -23.19 -2.78
CA ASN A 239 -35.42 -23.49 -1.89
C ASN A 239 -36.81 -23.18 -2.48
N ARG A 240 -36.94 -23.05 -3.81
CA ARG A 240 -38.27 -23.03 -4.46
C ARG A 240 -38.47 -24.27 -5.33
N GLY A 241 -38.56 -25.42 -4.74
CA GLY A 241 -38.79 -26.64 -5.49
C GLY A 241 -39.07 -27.86 -4.65
N ARG A 242 -39.96 -27.78 -3.63
CA ARG A 242 -40.59 -28.96 -3.00
C ARG A 242 -41.73 -28.53 -2.09
N GLN A 243 -42.84 -28.16 -2.71
CA GLN A 243 -44.17 -28.28 -2.11
C GLN A 243 -45.22 -28.30 -3.22
N SER A 244 -45.51 -29.48 -3.72
CA SER A 244 -46.86 -29.84 -4.19
C SER A 244 -46.92 -31.37 -4.38
N TYR A 245 -48.06 -31.88 -3.95
CA TYR A 245 -48.57 -33.29 -4.03
C TYR A 245 -48.11 -34.18 -2.88
N THR A 246 -48.94 -34.32 -1.87
CA THR A 246 -50.20 -35.08 -1.67
C THR A 246 -50.84 -34.69 -0.34
#